data_ed08cfa510ca64a6a478314c629dc39d
#
_entry.id   ed08cfa510ca64a6a478314c629dc39d
#
_cell.length_a   1.000
_cell.length_b   1.000
_cell.length_c   1.000
_cell.angle_alpha   90.00
_cell.angle_beta   90.00
_cell.angle_gamma   90.00
#
_symmetry.space_group_name_H-M   'P 1'
#
loop_
_entity.id
_entity.type
_entity.pdbx_description
1 polymer ?
#
loop_
_entity_poly.entity_id
_entity_poly.type
_entity_poly.pdbx_seq_one_letter_code
_entity_poly.pdbx_strand_id
1 'polypeptide(L)'
;MDDIGRLEPFVKEVARQAGISDKETKRLRLAVEESVANVINYGGATAITLQAKVEDGQLVLTIDDDGQPFDATQESTTDLSIPPDQRLPGGMGIMLLHKMTDGLEYCRKDGHNILVLRKNCKL
;
A
#
# COMPACT_ATOMS: atom_id res chain seq x y z
N MET A 1 -0.84 -17.46 -0.34
CA MET A 1 0.20 -16.66 -1.01
C MET A 1 1.49 -16.74 -0.24
N ASP A 2 2.45 -17.47 -0.79
CA ASP A 2 3.70 -17.77 -0.08
C ASP A 2 4.61 -16.54 0.02
N ASP A 3 4.29 -15.47 -0.74
CA ASP A 3 5.16 -14.30 -0.82
C ASP A 3 4.87 -13.24 0.24
N ILE A 4 3.80 -13.39 1.03
CA ILE A 4 3.48 -12.41 2.08
C ILE A 4 4.61 -12.32 3.11
N GLY A 5 5.25 -13.44 3.43
CA GLY A 5 6.37 -13.46 4.36
C GLY A 5 7.60 -12.71 3.89
N ARG A 6 7.65 -12.31 2.60
CA ARG A 6 8.76 -11.56 2.03
C ARG A 6 8.54 -10.06 2.05
N LEU A 7 7.34 -9.60 2.39
CA LEU A 7 7.01 -8.17 2.40
C LEU A 7 7.86 -7.40 3.41
N GLU A 8 7.92 -7.89 4.62
CA GLU A 8 8.65 -7.19 5.69
C GLU A 8 10.14 -7.04 5.37
N PRO A 9 10.88 -8.12 5.03
CA PRO A 9 12.29 -7.94 4.69
C PRO A 9 12.51 -7.10 3.44
N PHE A 10 11.61 -7.18 2.45
CA PHE A 10 11.71 -6.36 1.25
C PHE A 10 11.58 -4.87 1.59
N VAL A 11 10.54 -4.49 2.34
CA VAL A 11 10.30 -3.10 2.72
C VAL A 11 11.44 -2.58 3.60
N LYS A 12 11.90 -3.38 4.55
CA LYS A 12 13.03 -2.99 5.42
C LYS A 12 14.28 -2.69 4.61
N GLU A 13 14.60 -3.53 3.65
CA GLU A 13 15.82 -3.37 2.86
C GLU A 13 15.76 -2.14 1.97
N VAL A 14 14.65 -1.93 1.25
CA VAL A 14 14.53 -0.77 0.37
C VAL A 14 14.49 0.53 1.18
N ALA A 15 13.85 0.52 2.35
CA ALA A 15 13.79 1.69 3.22
C ALA A 15 15.18 2.01 3.78
N ARG A 16 15.95 1.00 4.15
CA ARG A 16 17.32 1.17 4.62
C ARG A 16 18.19 1.82 3.55
N GLN A 17 18.12 1.31 2.33
CA GLN A 17 18.87 1.86 1.20
C GLN A 17 18.46 3.30 0.90
N ALA A 18 17.20 3.65 1.12
CA ALA A 18 16.70 5.00 0.90
C ALA A 18 16.97 5.96 2.06
N GLY A 19 17.57 5.48 3.17
CA GLY A 19 17.85 6.33 4.32
C GLY A 19 16.64 6.69 5.15
N ILE A 20 15.59 5.87 5.12
CA ILE A 20 14.37 6.11 5.88
C ILE A 20 14.55 5.61 7.31
N SER A 21 14.09 6.39 8.30
CA SER A 21 14.20 6.04 9.71
C SER A 21 13.42 4.77 10.06
N ASP A 22 13.78 4.13 11.16
CA ASP A 22 13.09 2.92 11.62
C ASP A 22 11.61 3.18 11.89
N LYS A 23 11.28 4.34 12.46
CA LYS A 23 9.90 4.72 12.73
C LYS A 23 9.09 4.83 11.45
N GLU A 24 9.64 5.52 10.45
CA GLU A 24 8.96 5.70 9.18
C GLU A 24 8.94 4.40 8.36
N THR A 25 9.94 3.55 8.53
CA THR A 25 9.97 2.22 7.91
C THR A 25 8.81 1.36 8.42
N LYS A 26 8.53 1.41 9.72
CA LYS A 26 7.39 0.67 10.30
C LYS A 26 6.07 1.15 9.71
N ARG A 27 5.92 2.47 9.55
CA ARG A 27 4.72 3.05 8.96
C ARG A 27 4.55 2.61 7.51
N LEU A 28 5.63 2.67 6.74
CA LEU A 28 5.61 2.24 5.35
C LEU A 28 5.26 0.76 5.23
N ARG A 29 5.84 -0.08 6.10
CA ARG A 29 5.55 -1.51 6.14
C ARG A 29 4.06 -1.76 6.39
N LEU A 30 3.47 -1.05 7.35
CA LEU A 30 2.05 -1.18 7.65
C LEU A 30 1.19 -0.81 6.44
N ALA A 31 1.56 0.26 5.73
CA ALA A 31 0.84 0.68 4.54
C ALA A 31 0.90 -0.39 3.44
N VAL A 32 2.08 -0.98 3.23
CA VAL A 32 2.24 -2.04 2.22
C VAL A 32 1.46 -3.28 2.60
N GLU A 33 1.55 -3.70 3.87
CA GLU A 33 0.81 -4.88 4.35
C GLU A 33 -0.69 -4.70 4.20
N GLU A 34 -1.21 -3.51 4.54
CA GLU A 34 -2.63 -3.21 4.40
C GLU A 34 -3.06 -3.21 2.94
N SER A 35 -2.24 -2.64 2.06
CA SER A 35 -2.53 -2.61 0.62
C SER A 35 -2.61 -4.03 0.05
N VAL A 36 -1.66 -4.89 0.42
CA VAL A 36 -1.64 -6.28 -0.05
C VAL A 36 -2.81 -7.07 0.52
N ALA A 37 -3.13 -6.86 1.80
CA ALA A 37 -4.27 -7.52 2.43
C ALA A 37 -5.58 -7.14 1.73
N ASN A 38 -5.75 -5.87 1.37
CA ASN A 38 -6.93 -5.43 0.63
C ASN A 38 -7.03 -6.10 -0.74
N VAL A 39 -5.93 -6.23 -1.45
CA VAL A 39 -5.90 -6.92 -2.74
C VAL A 39 -6.32 -8.37 -2.60
N ILE A 40 -5.78 -9.06 -1.59
CA ILE A 40 -6.11 -10.48 -1.35
C ILE A 40 -7.56 -10.65 -0.96
N ASN A 41 -8.06 -9.82 -0.04
CA ASN A 41 -9.38 -10.00 0.54
C ASN A 41 -10.52 -9.52 -0.36
N TYR A 42 -10.27 -8.52 -1.19
CA TYR A 42 -11.34 -7.88 -1.98
C TYR A 42 -11.10 -7.89 -3.48
N GLY A 43 -9.84 -8.01 -3.89
CA GLY A 43 -9.50 -7.93 -5.31
C GLY A 43 -9.53 -9.25 -6.06
N GLY A 44 -9.42 -10.37 -5.35
CA GLY A 44 -9.36 -11.67 -6.01
C GLY A 44 -8.15 -11.83 -6.92
N ALA A 45 -7.04 -11.14 -6.61
CA ALA A 45 -5.84 -11.19 -7.42
C ALA A 45 -5.18 -12.57 -7.37
N THR A 46 -4.62 -13.00 -8.50
CA THR A 46 -3.82 -14.22 -8.58
C THR A 46 -2.33 -13.94 -8.53
N ALA A 47 -1.93 -12.71 -8.82
CA ALA A 47 -0.53 -12.29 -8.80
C ALA A 47 -0.40 -10.86 -8.29
N ILE A 48 0.59 -10.61 -7.45
CA ILE A 48 0.92 -9.30 -6.91
C ILE A 48 2.42 -9.10 -7.09
N THR A 49 2.80 -7.98 -7.70
CA THR A 49 4.21 -7.64 -7.91
C THR A 49 4.52 -6.34 -7.18
N LEU A 50 5.60 -6.34 -6.41
CA LEU A 50 6.10 -5.14 -5.74
C LEU A 50 7.40 -4.70 -6.39
N GLN A 51 7.50 -3.40 -6.67
CA GLN A 51 8.71 -2.78 -7.18
C GLN A 51 9.04 -1.55 -6.34
N ALA A 52 10.32 -1.23 -6.26
CA ALA A 52 10.78 -0.09 -5.48
C ALA A 52 11.88 0.64 -6.24
N LYS A 53 11.86 1.97 -6.16
CA LYS A 53 12.93 2.82 -6.70
C LYS A 53 13.02 4.09 -5.86
N VAL A 54 14.16 4.76 -5.94
CA VAL A 54 14.33 6.09 -5.36
C VAL A 54 14.33 7.10 -6.49
N GLU A 55 13.48 8.11 -6.40
CA GLU A 55 13.31 9.13 -7.43
C GLU A 55 12.93 10.45 -6.80
N ASP A 56 13.65 11.50 -7.16
CA ASP A 56 13.35 12.88 -6.70
C ASP A 56 13.26 13.01 -5.17
N GLY A 57 14.15 12.33 -4.46
CA GLY A 57 14.19 12.39 -2.99
C GLY A 57 13.09 11.59 -2.31
N GLN A 58 12.46 10.68 -3.03
CA GLN A 58 11.41 9.82 -2.49
C GLN A 58 11.68 8.36 -2.79
N LEU A 59 11.34 7.49 -1.85
CA LEU A 59 11.21 6.07 -2.11
C LEU A 59 9.82 5.85 -2.73
N VAL A 60 9.79 5.25 -3.92
CA VAL A 60 8.56 4.97 -4.65
C VAL A 60 8.34 3.48 -4.67
N LEU A 61 7.27 3.03 -4.04
CA LEU A 61 6.85 1.63 -4.04
C LEU A 61 5.63 1.47 -4.93
N THR A 62 5.70 0.51 -5.84
CA THR A 62 4.60 0.21 -6.75
C THR A 62 4.07 -1.18 -6.45
N ILE A 63 2.76 -1.27 -6.24
CA ILE A 63 2.06 -2.53 -6.02
C ILE A 63 1.15 -2.76 -7.22
N ASP A 64 1.46 -3.79 -8.00
CA ASP A 64 0.75 -4.14 -9.23
C ASP A 64 0.04 -5.47 -9.00
N ASP A 65 -1.28 -5.51 -9.20
CA ASP A 65 -2.05 -6.74 -9.06
C ASP A 65 -3.04 -6.90 -10.21
N ASP A 66 -3.41 -8.14 -10.48
CA ASP A 66 -4.33 -8.51 -11.55
C ASP A 66 -5.77 -8.73 -11.07
N GLY A 67 -6.10 -8.21 -9.91
CA GLY A 67 -7.44 -8.35 -9.34
C GLY A 67 -8.47 -7.42 -9.94
N GLN A 68 -9.64 -7.40 -9.32
CA GLN A 68 -10.71 -6.51 -9.72
C GLN A 68 -10.38 -5.06 -9.39
N PRO A 69 -11.00 -4.09 -10.09
CA PRO A 69 -10.74 -2.68 -9.80
C PRO A 69 -10.99 -2.35 -8.33
N PHE A 70 -9.99 -1.76 -7.69
CA PHE A 70 -10.07 -1.32 -6.30
C PHE A 70 -9.14 -0.12 -6.11
N ASP A 71 -9.72 1.06 -5.95
CA ASP A 71 -8.95 2.29 -5.77
C ASP A 71 -8.74 2.56 -4.28
N ALA A 72 -7.55 2.22 -3.79
CA ALA A 72 -7.17 2.41 -2.39
C ALA A 72 -6.87 3.88 -2.04
N THR A 73 -6.92 4.80 -3.01
CA THR A 73 -6.70 6.22 -2.74
C THR A 73 -7.96 6.95 -2.35
N GLN A 74 -9.13 6.34 -2.59
CA GLN A 74 -10.40 6.99 -2.28
C GLN A 74 -10.63 7.04 -0.78
N GLU A 75 -10.70 8.27 -0.26
CA GLU A 75 -11.01 8.48 1.13
C GLU A 75 -12.47 8.13 1.41
N SER A 76 -12.64 7.46 2.53
CA SER A 76 -13.91 7.22 3.17
C SER A 76 -15.06 6.84 2.24
N THR A 77 -14.99 5.65 1.72
CA THR A 77 -16.18 4.90 1.44
C THR A 77 -16.83 4.46 2.77
N THR A 78 -16.22 4.82 3.90
CA THR A 78 -16.70 4.47 5.22
C THR A 78 -17.78 5.47 5.64
N ASP A 79 -19.01 5.01 5.67
CA ASP A 79 -20.11 5.76 6.24
C ASP A 79 -20.02 5.68 7.75
N LEU A 80 -19.73 6.80 8.39
CA LEU A 80 -19.58 6.86 9.84
C LEU A 80 -20.89 6.61 10.59
N SER A 81 -22.04 6.66 9.89
CA SER A 81 -23.34 6.33 10.49
C SER A 81 -23.52 4.82 10.68
N ILE A 82 -22.70 4.01 10.02
CA ILE A 82 -22.75 2.55 10.17
C ILE A 82 -21.90 2.15 11.37
N PRO A 83 -22.41 1.30 12.29
CA PRO A 83 -21.63 0.81 13.42
C PRO A 83 -20.32 0.15 12.95
N PRO A 84 -19.21 0.28 13.71
CA PRO A 84 -17.91 -0.24 13.30
C PRO A 84 -17.90 -1.72 12.94
N ASP A 85 -18.72 -2.54 13.61
CA ASP A 85 -18.81 -3.97 13.36
C ASP A 85 -19.53 -4.30 12.04
N GLN A 86 -20.24 -3.33 11.47
CA GLN A 86 -20.97 -3.51 10.22
C GLN A 86 -20.29 -2.79 9.04
N ARG A 87 -19.22 -2.05 9.31
CA ARG A 87 -18.48 -1.39 8.23
C ARG A 87 -17.71 -2.43 7.43
N LEU A 88 -17.60 -2.16 6.11
CA LEU A 88 -16.77 -2.99 5.27
C LEU A 88 -15.32 -2.92 5.77
N PRO A 89 -14.65 -4.07 5.95
CA PRO A 89 -13.24 -4.06 6.28
C PRO A 89 -12.45 -3.29 5.23
N GLY A 90 -11.36 -2.65 5.62
CA GLY A 90 -10.51 -1.89 4.72
C GLY A 90 -10.77 -0.38 4.68
N GLY A 91 -11.94 0.09 5.17
CA GLY A 91 -12.21 1.52 5.24
C GLY A 91 -11.21 2.27 6.11
N MET A 92 -10.86 1.70 7.25
CA MET A 92 -9.82 2.26 8.12
C MET A 92 -8.43 2.10 7.51
N GLY A 93 -8.22 1.03 6.75
CA GLY A 93 -6.96 0.79 6.07
C GLY A 93 -6.65 1.87 5.05
N ILE A 94 -7.65 2.36 4.31
CA ILE A 94 -7.46 3.45 3.35
C ILE A 94 -7.04 4.73 4.06
N MET A 95 -7.67 5.07 5.18
CA MET A 95 -7.25 6.22 5.98
C MET A 95 -5.82 6.05 6.48
N LEU A 96 -5.47 4.85 6.91
CA LEU A 96 -4.12 4.54 7.37
C LEU A 96 -3.09 4.72 6.26
N LEU A 97 -3.42 4.28 5.05
CA LEU A 97 -2.54 4.45 3.88
C LEU A 97 -2.20 5.91 3.65
N HIS A 98 -3.20 6.80 3.69
CA HIS A 98 -2.97 8.23 3.51
C HIS A 98 -2.10 8.81 4.62
N LYS A 99 -2.27 8.34 5.86
CA LYS A 99 -1.48 8.84 6.99
C LYS A 99 -0.04 8.34 7.01
N MET A 100 0.19 7.13 6.47
CA MET A 100 1.50 6.48 6.54
C MET A 100 2.40 6.77 5.35
N THR A 101 1.88 7.43 4.32
CA THR A 101 2.63 7.76 3.11
C THR A 101 2.66 9.26 2.88
N ASP A 102 3.62 9.74 2.11
CA ASP A 102 3.72 11.14 1.71
C ASP A 102 3.04 11.40 0.38
N GLY A 103 2.73 10.36 -0.36
CA GLY A 103 1.96 10.43 -1.59
C GLY A 103 1.36 9.07 -1.91
N LEU A 104 0.18 9.09 -2.51
CA LEU A 104 -0.54 7.87 -2.85
C LEU A 104 -1.26 8.11 -4.18
N GLU A 105 -1.02 7.22 -5.14
CA GLU A 105 -1.61 7.32 -6.47
C GLU A 105 -2.16 5.98 -6.90
N TYR A 106 -3.22 5.99 -7.70
CA TYR A 106 -3.83 4.77 -8.21
C TYR A 106 -4.09 4.92 -9.71
N CYS A 107 -3.84 3.82 -10.43
CA CYS A 107 -4.15 3.73 -11.86
C CYS A 107 -4.68 2.33 -12.17
N ARG A 108 -5.65 2.26 -13.06
CA ARG A 108 -6.12 0.98 -13.59
C ARG A 108 -5.68 0.90 -15.06
N LYS A 109 -4.87 -0.12 -15.39
CA LYS A 109 -4.32 -0.25 -16.73
C LYS A 109 -4.18 -1.71 -17.12
N ASP A 110 -4.68 -2.05 -18.30
CA ASP A 110 -4.53 -3.40 -18.89
C ASP A 110 -4.97 -4.53 -17.95
N GLY A 111 -6.06 -4.33 -17.22
CA GLY A 111 -6.57 -5.33 -16.29
C GLY A 111 -5.84 -5.39 -14.96
N HIS A 112 -4.97 -4.43 -14.68
CA HIS A 112 -4.18 -4.38 -13.45
C HIS A 112 -4.50 -3.14 -12.63
N ASN A 113 -4.50 -3.31 -11.31
CA ASN A 113 -4.46 -2.19 -10.38
C ASN A 113 -3.01 -1.84 -10.12
N ILE A 114 -2.68 -0.57 -10.23
CA ILE A 114 -1.32 -0.09 -9.96
C ILE A 114 -1.44 0.97 -8.87
N LEU A 115 -0.97 0.63 -7.68
CA LEU A 115 -0.95 1.53 -6.54
C LEU A 115 0.48 1.98 -6.28
N VAL A 116 0.69 3.28 -6.23
CA VAL A 116 2.01 3.87 -6.00
C VAL A 116 2.02 4.55 -4.64
N LEU A 117 2.94 4.15 -3.77
CA LEU A 117 3.16 4.75 -2.47
C LEU A 117 4.49 5.50 -2.51
N ARG A 118 4.48 6.77 -2.06
CA ARG A 118 5.68 7.60 -2.02
C ARG A 118 6.02 7.95 -0.58
N LYS A 119 7.30 7.85 -0.25
CA LYS A 119 7.80 8.16 1.08
C LYS A 119 9.05 9.02 0.95
N ASN A 120 9.08 10.18 1.61
CA ASN A 120 10.22 11.08 1.55
C ASN A 120 11.46 10.42 2.15
N CYS A 121 12.58 10.52 1.45
CA CYS A 121 13.87 10.04 1.89
C CYS A 121 14.64 11.16 2.60
N LYS A 122 15.47 10.79 3.57
CA LYS A 122 16.37 11.71 4.24
C LYS A 122 17.80 11.59 3.67
N LEU A 123 17.88 11.56 2.36
CA LEU A 123 19.19 11.46 1.70
C LEU A 123 19.78 12.86 1.48
#